data_607305090116036a0780d9b3b581636f
#
_entry.id   607305090116036a0780d9b3b581636f
#
_cell.length_a   1.000
_cell.length_b   1.000
_cell.length_c   1.000
_cell.angle_alpha   90.00
_cell.angle_beta   90.00
_cell.angle_gamma   90.00
#
_symmetry.space_group_name_H-M   'P 1'
#
loop_
_entity.id
_entity.type
_entity.pdbx_description
1 polymer ?
#
loop_
_entity_poly.entity_id
_entity_poly.type
_entity_poly.pdbx_seq_one_letter_code
_entity_poly.pdbx_strand_id
1 'polypeptide(L)'
;MRREVFEDNYEAVYKYIRYLTNDQELTHDLLQETFYRFYHKNYTEYERTYLLKIARNLVYDHYRRKKIIGFFQLNSEPIAKEGLPEEIIERNAEIEKLYGALQKIKWNYREVVILRYIEEYSVKETAMILNCSEVKVKNNTARGLKVLRELLGGEKDV
;
A
#
# COMPACT_ATOMS: atom_id res chain seq x y z
N MET A 1 -17.30 17.53 -10.82
CA MET A 1 -16.10 16.95 -10.20
C MET A 1 -15.88 17.58 -8.84
N ARG A 2 -15.74 16.75 -7.84
CA ARG A 2 -15.59 17.24 -6.47
C ARG A 2 -14.12 17.42 -6.13
N ARG A 3 -13.66 18.63 -6.31
CA ARG A 3 -12.28 19.00 -6.03
C ARG A 3 -11.90 18.75 -4.57
N GLU A 4 -12.85 18.94 -3.67
CA GLU A 4 -12.66 18.72 -2.23
C GLU A 4 -12.30 17.27 -1.90
N VAL A 5 -12.90 16.31 -2.57
CA VAL A 5 -12.60 14.89 -2.36
C VAL A 5 -11.14 14.62 -2.67
N PHE A 6 -10.65 15.17 -3.78
CA PHE A 6 -9.26 15.01 -4.16
C PHE A 6 -8.32 15.62 -3.10
N GLU A 7 -8.57 16.89 -2.76
CA GLU A 7 -7.72 17.60 -1.80
C GLU A 7 -7.70 16.94 -0.43
N ASP A 8 -8.85 16.48 0.04
CA ASP A 8 -8.97 15.89 1.37
C ASP A 8 -8.35 14.48 1.45
N ASN A 9 -8.23 13.78 0.34
CA ASN A 9 -7.85 12.37 0.36
C ASN A 9 -6.56 12.05 -0.39
N TYR A 10 -6.00 13.02 -1.11
CA TYR A 10 -4.80 12.83 -1.93
C TYR A 10 -3.67 12.21 -1.12
N GLU A 11 -3.35 12.82 0.02
CA GLU A 11 -2.22 12.38 0.83
C GLU A 11 -2.42 10.96 1.38
N ALA A 12 -3.62 10.67 1.87
CA ALA A 12 -3.91 9.35 2.42
C ALA A 12 -3.78 8.25 1.36
N VAL A 13 -4.31 8.49 0.17
CA VAL A 13 -4.23 7.52 -0.93
C VAL A 13 -2.78 7.37 -1.41
N TYR A 14 -2.07 8.48 -1.55
CA TYR A 14 -0.66 8.47 -1.96
C TYR A 14 0.17 7.64 -0.99
N LYS A 15 0.07 7.91 0.30
CA LYS A 15 0.83 7.19 1.32
C LYS A 15 0.55 5.70 1.29
N TYR A 16 -0.72 5.35 1.19
CA TYR A 16 -1.12 3.95 1.17
C TYR A 16 -0.47 3.20 -0.01
N ILE A 17 -0.57 3.75 -1.20
CA ILE A 17 0.02 3.12 -2.38
C ILE A 17 1.55 3.07 -2.24
N ARG A 18 2.17 4.14 -1.72
CA ARG A 18 3.62 4.18 -1.52
C ARG A 18 4.11 3.10 -0.56
N TYR A 19 3.39 2.89 0.54
CA TYR A 19 3.75 1.81 1.47
C TYR A 19 3.58 0.44 0.81
N LEU A 20 2.54 0.26 0.02
CA LEU A 20 2.30 -1.02 -0.64
C LEU A 20 3.34 -1.34 -1.71
N THR A 21 3.79 -0.36 -2.46
CA THR A 21 4.60 -0.58 -3.66
C THR A 21 6.07 -0.21 -3.51
N ASN A 22 6.37 0.75 -2.64
CA ASN A 22 7.68 1.38 -2.54
C ASN A 22 8.22 1.85 -3.90
N ASP A 23 7.31 2.31 -4.76
CA ASP A 23 7.61 2.72 -6.12
C ASP A 23 6.89 4.03 -6.40
N GLN A 24 7.63 5.13 -6.50
CA GLN A 24 7.05 6.45 -6.64
C GLN A 24 6.34 6.65 -7.97
N GLU A 25 6.92 6.19 -9.05
CA GLU A 25 6.33 6.32 -10.38
C GLU A 25 5.02 5.56 -10.48
N LEU A 26 5.04 4.31 -10.03
CA LEU A 26 3.84 3.48 -9.98
C LEU A 26 2.78 4.10 -9.08
N THR A 27 3.20 4.68 -7.96
CA THR A 27 2.27 5.34 -7.04
C THR A 27 1.52 6.48 -7.72
N HIS A 28 2.24 7.32 -8.46
CA HIS A 28 1.60 8.41 -9.19
C HIS A 28 0.59 7.90 -10.22
N ASP A 29 0.96 6.87 -10.96
CA ASP A 29 0.07 6.29 -11.97
C ASP A 29 -1.19 5.71 -11.35
N LEU A 30 -1.03 4.94 -10.29
CA LEU A 30 -2.17 4.29 -9.63
C LEU A 30 -3.02 5.29 -8.84
N LEU A 31 -2.41 6.35 -8.33
CA LEU A 31 -3.13 7.41 -7.66
C LEU A 31 -4.12 8.10 -8.63
N GLN A 32 -3.65 8.44 -9.81
CA GLN A 32 -4.48 9.05 -10.84
C GLN A 32 -5.63 8.14 -11.23
N GLU A 33 -5.32 6.87 -11.48
CA GLU A 33 -6.34 5.89 -11.84
C GLU A 33 -7.36 5.68 -10.73
N THR A 34 -6.92 5.71 -9.48
CA THR A 34 -7.80 5.57 -8.32
C THR A 34 -8.86 6.66 -8.31
N PHE A 35 -8.45 7.92 -8.44
CA PHE A 35 -9.38 9.04 -8.44
C PHE A 35 -10.26 9.05 -9.67
N TYR A 36 -9.70 8.69 -10.83
CA TYR A 36 -10.47 8.58 -12.07
C TYR A 36 -11.63 7.59 -11.87
N ARG A 37 -11.35 6.41 -11.36
CA ARG A 37 -12.39 5.40 -11.13
C ARG A 37 -13.41 5.83 -10.07
N PHE A 38 -12.92 6.47 -9.02
CA PHE A 38 -13.79 6.95 -7.96
C PHE A 38 -14.83 7.93 -8.50
N TYR A 39 -14.40 8.90 -9.31
CA TYR A 39 -15.32 9.91 -9.83
C TYR A 39 -16.38 9.33 -10.77
N HIS A 40 -16.12 8.19 -11.37
CA HIS A 40 -17.07 7.52 -12.25
C HIS A 40 -18.10 6.66 -11.52
N LYS A 41 -17.94 6.47 -10.21
CA LYS A 41 -18.81 5.60 -9.42
C LYS A 41 -19.83 6.35 -8.56
N ASN A 42 -19.75 7.67 -8.50
CA ASN A 42 -20.69 8.50 -7.74
C ASN A 42 -20.84 8.10 -6.25
N TYR A 43 -19.74 7.79 -5.60
CA TYR A 43 -19.77 7.54 -4.16
C TYR A 43 -20.10 8.82 -3.41
N THR A 44 -21.00 8.73 -2.45
CA THR A 44 -21.44 9.89 -1.64
C THR A 44 -21.06 9.75 -0.17
N GLU A 45 -20.75 8.55 0.29
CA GLU A 45 -20.38 8.29 1.68
C GLU A 45 -19.14 7.42 1.73
N TYR A 46 -18.40 7.52 2.84
CA TYR A 46 -17.18 6.72 3.06
C TYR A 46 -16.17 6.90 1.92
N GLU A 47 -16.00 8.12 1.48
CA GLU A 47 -15.16 8.44 0.32
C GLU A 47 -13.75 7.88 0.43
N ARG A 48 -13.12 8.09 1.60
CA ARG A 48 -11.76 7.60 1.83
C ARG A 48 -11.69 6.07 1.79
N THR A 49 -12.64 5.40 2.41
CA THR A 49 -12.69 3.94 2.41
C THR A 49 -12.78 3.39 0.99
N TYR A 50 -13.65 3.96 0.17
CA TYR A 50 -13.78 3.52 -1.22
C TYR A 50 -12.54 3.84 -2.05
N LEU A 51 -11.94 5.02 -1.84
CA LEU A 51 -10.69 5.36 -2.52
C LEU A 51 -9.59 4.36 -2.19
N LEU A 52 -9.42 4.03 -0.91
CA LEU A 52 -8.40 3.09 -0.50
C LEU A 52 -8.70 1.68 -1.02
N LYS A 53 -9.96 1.31 -1.09
CA LYS A 53 -10.37 0.02 -1.66
C LYS A 53 -10.03 -0.06 -3.15
N ILE A 54 -10.31 1.00 -3.90
CA ILE A 54 -9.96 1.07 -5.33
C ILE A 54 -8.45 0.99 -5.49
N ALA A 55 -7.71 1.77 -4.70
CA ALA A 55 -6.25 1.80 -4.75
C ALA A 55 -5.67 0.41 -4.45
N ARG A 56 -6.15 -0.24 -3.39
CA ARG A 56 -5.69 -1.58 -3.03
C ARG A 56 -5.89 -2.56 -4.16
N ASN A 57 -7.06 -2.54 -4.78
CA ASN A 57 -7.37 -3.45 -5.87
C ASN A 57 -6.50 -3.20 -7.09
N LEU A 58 -6.21 -1.93 -7.40
CA LEU A 58 -5.32 -1.58 -8.51
C LEU A 58 -3.90 -2.06 -8.26
N VAL A 59 -3.38 -1.90 -7.03
CA VAL A 59 -2.06 -2.39 -6.69
C VAL A 59 -2.00 -3.92 -6.79
N TYR A 60 -3.00 -4.57 -6.23
CA TYR A 60 -3.09 -6.04 -6.28
C TYR A 60 -3.11 -6.55 -7.71
N ASP A 61 -3.93 -5.95 -8.56
CA ASP A 61 -4.03 -6.33 -9.97
C ASP A 61 -2.72 -6.09 -10.70
N HIS A 62 -2.04 -5.00 -10.38
CA HIS A 62 -0.74 -4.71 -10.98
C HIS A 62 0.27 -5.81 -10.67
N TYR A 63 0.37 -6.21 -9.41
CA TYR A 63 1.31 -7.27 -9.02
C TYR A 63 0.91 -8.63 -9.57
N ARG A 64 -0.37 -8.90 -9.64
CA ARG A 64 -0.85 -10.15 -10.23
C ARG A 64 -0.45 -10.25 -11.70
N ARG A 65 -0.62 -9.18 -12.45
CA ARG A 65 -0.20 -9.12 -13.86
C ARG A 65 1.30 -9.23 -14.00
N LYS A 66 2.03 -8.53 -13.16
CA LYS A 66 3.48 -8.55 -13.16
C LYS A 66 4.01 -9.96 -12.86
N LYS A 67 3.38 -10.67 -11.94
CA LYS A 67 3.76 -12.04 -11.62
C LYS A 67 3.56 -12.96 -12.83
N ILE A 68 2.46 -12.80 -13.54
CA ILE A 68 2.19 -13.59 -14.77
C ILE A 68 3.23 -13.26 -15.83
N ILE A 69 3.50 -11.99 -16.07
CA ILE A 69 4.50 -11.55 -17.04
C ILE A 69 5.88 -12.02 -16.63
N GLY A 70 6.21 -11.89 -15.35
CA GLY A 70 7.49 -12.32 -14.79
C GLY A 70 7.74 -13.82 -14.96
N PHE A 71 6.66 -14.61 -14.94
CA PHE A 71 6.76 -16.04 -15.18
C PHE A 71 7.29 -16.32 -16.59
N PHE A 72 6.91 -15.50 -17.57
CA PHE A 72 7.36 -15.62 -18.95
C PHE A 72 8.67 -14.88 -19.23
N GLN A 73 9.13 -14.03 -18.31
CA GLN A 73 10.35 -13.25 -18.48
C GLN A 73 11.33 -13.52 -17.35
N LEU A 74 11.70 -14.78 -17.24
CA LEU A 74 12.51 -15.29 -16.13
C LEU A 74 13.85 -14.58 -15.91
N ASN A 75 14.36 -13.85 -16.91
CA ASN A 75 15.68 -13.25 -16.85
C ASN A 75 15.68 -11.72 -16.95
N SER A 76 14.52 -11.09 -16.73
CA SER A 76 14.51 -9.63 -16.74
C SER A 76 15.11 -9.11 -15.44
N GLU A 77 16.17 -8.33 -15.55
CA GLU A 77 16.78 -7.71 -14.40
C GLU A 77 15.90 -6.56 -13.90
N PRO A 78 15.91 -6.31 -12.58
CA PRO A 78 15.19 -5.16 -12.05
C PRO A 78 15.77 -3.89 -12.68
N ILE A 79 14.88 -3.05 -13.18
CA ILE A 79 15.30 -1.76 -13.72
C ILE A 79 15.82 -0.92 -12.57
N ALA A 80 17.06 -0.45 -12.71
CA ALA A 80 17.63 0.44 -11.72
C ALA A 80 16.81 1.72 -11.68
N LYS A 81 16.42 2.13 -10.49
CA LYS A 81 15.65 3.36 -10.32
C LYS A 81 16.58 4.56 -10.30
N GLU A 82 17.07 4.92 -11.48
CA GLU A 82 17.90 6.10 -11.62
C GLU A 82 17.02 7.33 -11.75
N GLY A 83 17.52 8.45 -11.24
CA GLY A 83 16.83 9.72 -11.40
C GLY A 83 15.61 9.91 -10.53
N LEU A 84 15.59 9.33 -9.33
CA LEU A 84 14.51 9.55 -8.39
C LEU A 84 14.41 11.04 -8.04
N PRO A 85 13.18 11.59 -7.94
CA PRO A 85 13.01 12.98 -7.55
C PRO A 85 13.64 13.32 -6.22
N GLU A 86 14.07 14.55 -6.06
CA GLU A 86 14.75 15.04 -4.86
C GLU A 86 13.94 14.89 -3.58
N GLU A 87 12.63 14.93 -3.68
CA GLU A 87 11.76 14.74 -2.53
C GLU A 87 11.99 13.42 -1.81
N ILE A 88 12.61 12.45 -2.46
CA ILE A 88 12.95 11.17 -1.85
C ILE A 88 14.17 11.29 -0.96
N ILE A 89 15.01 12.28 -1.21
CA ILE A 89 16.25 12.49 -0.47
C ILE A 89 15.98 12.81 1.00
N GLU A 90 14.83 13.38 1.30
CA GLU A 90 14.45 13.73 2.66
C GLU A 90 14.06 12.53 3.52
N ARG A 91 13.95 11.37 2.94
CA ARG A 91 13.63 10.17 3.71
C ARG A 91 14.80 9.80 4.59
N ASN A 92 14.52 9.63 5.87
CA ASN A 92 15.56 9.16 6.78
C ASN A 92 15.72 7.65 6.64
N ALA A 93 16.81 7.12 7.19
CA ALA A 93 17.15 5.72 7.10
C ALA A 93 16.09 4.80 7.70
N GLU A 94 15.39 5.28 8.73
CA GLU A 94 14.34 4.48 9.37
C GLU A 94 13.14 4.27 8.47
N ILE A 95 12.73 5.31 7.75
CA ILE A 95 11.61 5.21 6.80
C ILE A 95 11.99 4.30 5.66
N GLU A 96 13.20 4.42 5.14
CA GLU A 96 13.70 3.55 4.08
C GLU A 96 13.69 2.08 4.53
N LYS A 97 14.11 1.84 5.76
CA LYS A 97 14.12 0.51 6.34
C LYS A 97 12.69 -0.06 6.45
N LEU A 98 11.75 0.78 6.86
CA LEU A 98 10.35 0.37 6.96
C LEU A 98 9.78 -0.01 5.58
N TYR A 99 9.99 0.84 4.58
CA TYR A 99 9.52 0.55 3.22
C TYR A 99 10.10 -0.77 2.72
N GLY A 100 11.40 -0.97 2.93
CA GLY A 100 12.07 -2.19 2.52
C GLY A 100 11.53 -3.43 3.20
N ALA A 101 11.28 -3.34 4.51
CA ALA A 101 10.75 -4.46 5.27
C ALA A 101 9.34 -4.84 4.80
N LEU A 102 8.50 -3.83 4.54
CA LEU A 102 7.14 -4.06 4.06
C LEU A 102 7.12 -4.83 2.74
N GLN A 103 8.12 -4.58 1.87
CA GLN A 103 8.20 -5.30 0.60
C GLN A 103 8.57 -6.77 0.75
N LYS A 104 9.11 -7.16 1.89
CA LYS A 104 9.55 -8.53 2.15
C LYS A 104 8.48 -9.40 2.79
N ILE A 105 7.41 -8.82 3.31
CA ILE A 105 6.34 -9.60 3.94
C ILE A 105 5.26 -9.95 2.93
N LYS A 106 4.55 -11.05 3.19
CA LYS A 106 3.48 -11.51 2.31
C LYS A 106 2.42 -10.44 2.15
N TRP A 107 1.79 -10.41 0.98
CA TRP A 107 0.79 -9.41 0.63
C TRP A 107 -0.32 -9.27 1.67
N ASN A 108 -0.93 -10.39 2.08
CA ASN A 108 -2.04 -10.32 3.04
C ASN A 108 -1.64 -9.78 4.41
N TYR A 109 -0.38 -9.90 4.79
CA TYR A 109 0.13 -9.28 6.01
C TYR A 109 0.51 -7.83 5.77
N ARG A 110 1.11 -7.55 4.62
CA ARG A 110 1.52 -6.19 4.26
C ARG A 110 0.34 -5.24 4.28
N GLU A 111 -0.74 -5.59 3.60
CA GLU A 111 -1.90 -4.71 3.50
C GLU A 111 -2.57 -4.42 4.84
N VAL A 112 -2.68 -5.40 5.73
CA VAL A 112 -3.30 -5.16 7.04
C VAL A 112 -2.37 -4.37 7.96
N VAL A 113 -1.07 -4.64 7.93
CA VAL A 113 -0.10 -3.92 8.76
C VAL A 113 -0.08 -2.44 8.40
N ILE A 114 -0.10 -2.13 7.12
CA ILE A 114 -0.13 -0.74 6.67
C ILE A 114 -1.38 -0.04 7.18
N LEU A 115 -2.55 -0.63 6.97
CA LEU A 115 -3.81 0.00 7.35
C LEU A 115 -4.00 0.09 8.86
N ARG A 116 -3.70 -1.00 9.57
CA ARG A 116 -3.96 -1.06 11.01
C ARG A 116 -2.87 -0.41 11.84
N TYR A 117 -1.61 -0.68 11.51
CA TYR A 117 -0.50 -0.27 12.37
C TYR A 117 0.11 1.06 11.94
N ILE A 118 0.31 1.26 10.65
CA ILE A 118 0.98 2.47 10.16
C ILE A 118 -0.02 3.62 10.00
N GLU A 119 -1.14 3.37 9.33
CA GLU A 119 -2.14 4.40 9.05
C GLU A 119 -3.25 4.45 10.10
N GLU A 120 -3.28 3.51 11.02
CA GLU A 120 -4.17 3.50 12.18
C GLU A 120 -5.67 3.49 11.88
N TYR A 121 -6.06 2.87 10.78
CA TYR A 121 -7.49 2.63 10.52
C TYR A 121 -8.03 1.56 11.46
N SER A 122 -9.30 1.64 11.79
CA SER A 122 -9.94 0.67 12.66
C SER A 122 -10.02 -0.71 12.00
N VAL A 123 -10.28 -1.74 12.80
CA VAL A 123 -10.51 -3.10 12.28
C VAL A 123 -11.67 -3.08 11.29
N LYS A 124 -12.74 -2.38 11.64
CA LYS A 124 -13.93 -2.29 10.78
C LYS A 124 -13.62 -1.61 9.45
N GLU A 125 -12.93 -0.48 9.50
CA GLU A 125 -12.53 0.24 8.28
C GLU A 125 -11.61 -0.61 7.41
N THR A 126 -10.64 -1.26 8.05
CA THR A 126 -9.70 -2.14 7.34
C THR A 126 -10.43 -3.30 6.66
N ALA A 127 -11.38 -3.91 7.37
CA ALA A 127 -12.19 -4.99 6.80
C ALA A 127 -12.98 -4.51 5.57
N MET A 128 -13.51 -3.29 5.62
CA MET A 128 -14.22 -2.70 4.48
C MET A 128 -13.28 -2.46 3.30
N ILE A 129 -12.11 -1.90 3.56
CA ILE A 129 -11.12 -1.60 2.52
C ILE A 129 -10.65 -2.89 1.84
N LEU A 130 -10.36 -3.92 2.62
CA LEU A 130 -9.83 -5.19 2.12
C LEU A 130 -10.91 -6.18 1.70
N ASN A 131 -12.16 -5.86 1.94
CA ASN A 131 -13.30 -6.73 1.64
C ASN A 131 -13.13 -8.11 2.26
N CYS A 132 -12.89 -8.13 3.56
CA CYS A 132 -12.73 -9.37 4.33
C CYS A 132 -13.35 -9.23 5.72
N SER A 133 -13.34 -10.31 6.49
CA SER A 133 -13.91 -10.31 7.83
C SER A 133 -13.01 -9.58 8.83
N GLU A 134 -13.60 -9.08 9.90
CA GLU A 134 -12.84 -8.44 10.98
C GLU A 134 -11.92 -9.44 11.69
N VAL A 135 -12.35 -10.69 11.81
CA VAL A 135 -11.52 -11.75 12.40
C VAL A 135 -10.25 -11.95 11.58
N LYS A 136 -10.39 -11.98 10.27
CA LYS A 136 -9.23 -12.10 9.37
C LYS A 136 -8.30 -10.92 9.52
N VAL A 137 -8.84 -9.70 9.64
CA VAL A 137 -8.03 -8.50 9.86
C VAL A 137 -7.21 -8.64 11.15
N LYS A 138 -7.86 -9.03 12.25
CA LYS A 138 -7.18 -9.18 13.54
C LYS A 138 -6.08 -10.23 13.48
N ASN A 139 -6.37 -11.39 12.92
CA ASN A 139 -5.40 -12.48 12.83
C ASN A 139 -4.20 -12.11 11.95
N ASN A 140 -4.47 -11.52 10.79
CA ASN A 140 -3.40 -11.14 9.87
C ASN A 140 -2.57 -9.98 10.42
N THR A 141 -3.19 -9.08 11.19
CA THR A 141 -2.46 -7.99 11.83
C THR A 141 -1.45 -8.53 12.83
N ALA A 142 -1.89 -9.44 13.70
CA ALA A 142 -1.01 -10.03 14.72
C ALA A 142 0.18 -10.76 14.08
N ARG A 143 -0.10 -11.57 13.08
CA ARG A 143 0.94 -12.32 12.36
C ARG A 143 1.86 -11.40 11.57
N GLY A 144 1.29 -10.42 10.91
CA GLY A 144 2.05 -9.45 10.12
C GLY A 144 2.99 -8.61 10.97
N LEU A 145 2.52 -8.16 12.14
CA LEU A 145 3.35 -7.39 13.06
C LEU A 145 4.52 -8.22 13.58
N LYS A 146 4.30 -9.49 13.83
CA LYS A 146 5.37 -10.37 14.27
C LYS A 146 6.46 -10.47 13.21
N VAL A 147 6.07 -10.68 11.96
CA VAL A 147 7.02 -10.79 10.86
C VAL A 147 7.75 -9.44 10.66
N LEU A 148 7.02 -8.34 10.72
CA LEU A 148 7.62 -7.02 10.55
C LEU A 148 8.65 -6.72 11.64
N ARG A 149 8.34 -7.05 12.88
CA ARG A 149 9.27 -6.85 13.99
C ARG A 149 10.56 -7.65 13.80
N GLU A 150 10.44 -8.88 13.34
CA GLU A 150 11.60 -9.71 13.06
C GLU A 150 12.47 -9.08 11.98
N LEU A 151 11.86 -8.52 10.93
CA LEU A 151 12.59 -7.88 9.84
C LEU A 151 13.24 -6.56 10.26
N LEU A 152 12.62 -5.83 11.18
CA LEU A 152 13.13 -4.54 11.62
C LEU A 152 14.14 -4.63 12.77
N GLY A 153 14.49 -5.83 13.17
CA GLY A 153 15.52 -5.98 14.18
C GLY A 153 15.04 -6.66 15.44
N GLY A 154 14.13 -7.61 15.30
CA GLY A 154 13.62 -8.38 16.42
C GLY A 154 14.70 -9.12 17.19
N GLU A 155 15.83 -9.36 16.58
CA GLU A 155 16.97 -9.98 17.22
C GLU A 155 17.52 -9.17 18.39
N LYS A 156 17.11 -7.91 18.50
CA LYS A 156 17.52 -7.05 19.60
C LYS A 156 16.65 -7.19 20.84
N ASP A 157 15.59 -7.94 20.74
CA ASP A 157 14.65 -8.14 21.84
C ASP A 157 15.11 -9.26 22.76
N VAL A 158 16.33 -9.20 23.12
CA VAL A 158 16.91 -10.22 23.99
C VAL A 158 16.89 -9.75 25.43
#